data_8c6afb3a2bd98a42d2176e7f486a0f47
#
_entry.id   8c6afb3a2bd98a42d2176e7f486a0f47
#
_cell.length_a   1.000
_cell.length_b   1.000
_cell.length_c   1.000
_cell.angle_alpha   90.00
_cell.angle_beta   90.00
_cell.angle_gamma   90.00
#
_symmetry.space_group_name_H-M   'P 1'
#
loop_
_entity.id
_entity.type
_entity.pdbx_description
1 polymer ?
#
loop_
_entity_poly.entity_id
_entity_poly.type
_entity_poly.pdbx_seq_one_letter_code
_entity_poly.pdbx_strand_id
1 'polypeptide(L)'
;MDITKLLIYVYVVFFISAGLNHFLNPQFYDGLVPNFIPFPRLVHQITGVIEIILPLFLLTRFRKEAALLMMVFLVLLYGANLYVWINDLPYGRTYFSNQQHFFRFLLQVLYIYITYVIYKYDK
;
A
#
# COMPACT_ATOMS: atom_id res chain seq x y z
N MET A 1 8.81 -3.32 25.71
CA MET A 1 8.21 -3.65 24.39
C MET A 1 9.29 -4.11 23.45
N ASP A 2 9.10 -5.24 22.78
CA ASP A 2 10.12 -5.66 21.83
C ASP A 2 10.05 -4.83 20.53
N ILE A 3 11.12 -4.92 19.74
CA ILE A 3 11.26 -4.10 18.53
C ILE A 3 10.19 -4.46 17.50
N THR A 4 9.85 -5.75 17.38
CA THR A 4 8.83 -6.18 16.41
C THR A 4 7.45 -5.64 16.77
N LYS A 5 7.11 -5.62 18.05
CA LYS A 5 5.84 -5.06 18.50
C LYS A 5 5.77 -3.56 18.20
N LEU A 6 6.86 -2.83 18.45
CA LEU A 6 6.94 -1.43 18.09
C LEU A 6 6.79 -1.24 16.58
N LEU A 7 7.43 -2.10 15.78
CA LEU A 7 7.31 -2.06 14.32
C LEU A 7 5.87 -2.25 13.88
N ILE A 8 5.11 -3.15 14.52
CA ILE A 8 3.69 -3.35 14.21
C ILE A 8 2.90 -2.07 14.45
N TYR A 9 3.11 -1.40 15.58
CA TYR A 9 2.39 -0.15 15.87
C TYR A 9 2.74 0.95 14.88
N VAL A 10 4.01 1.10 14.54
CA VAL A 10 4.45 2.09 13.54
C VAL A 10 3.83 1.79 12.18
N TYR A 11 3.85 0.53 11.77
CA TYR A 11 3.25 0.09 10.51
C TYR A 11 1.76 0.40 10.47
N VAL A 12 1.04 0.08 11.55
CA VAL A 12 -0.41 0.32 11.63
C VAL A 12 -0.72 1.81 11.51
N VAL A 13 -0.01 2.65 12.26
CA VAL A 13 -0.19 4.11 12.21
C VAL A 13 0.11 4.65 10.81
N PHE A 14 1.18 4.16 10.19
CA PHE A 14 1.57 4.59 8.84
C PHE A 14 0.47 4.28 7.82
N PHE A 15 -0.02 3.04 7.80
CA PHE A 15 -1.02 2.65 6.81
C PHE A 15 -2.39 3.26 7.08
N ILE A 16 -2.79 3.41 8.34
CA ILE A 16 -4.04 4.09 8.66
C ILE A 16 -3.96 5.55 8.20
N SER A 17 -2.83 6.22 8.45
CA SER A 17 -2.64 7.59 8.01
C SER A 17 -2.71 7.71 6.49
N ALA A 18 -2.06 6.77 5.77
CA ALA A 18 -2.11 6.75 4.31
C ALA A 18 -3.54 6.50 3.81
N GLY A 19 -4.26 5.55 4.43
CA GLY A 19 -5.63 5.25 4.06
C GLY A 19 -6.56 6.44 4.27
N LEU A 20 -6.44 7.11 5.41
CA LEU A 20 -7.21 8.32 5.68
C LEU A 20 -6.90 9.43 4.68
N ASN A 21 -5.65 9.54 4.28
CA ASN A 21 -5.22 10.57 3.35
C ASN A 21 -5.88 10.44 1.96
N HIS A 22 -6.29 9.22 1.57
CA HIS A 22 -7.07 9.03 0.34
C HIS A 22 -8.38 9.82 0.37
N PHE A 23 -8.96 10.03 1.56
CA PHE A 23 -10.21 10.76 1.73
C PHE A 23 -9.98 12.24 2.01
N LEU A 24 -8.85 12.60 2.64
CA LEU A 24 -8.52 13.99 2.97
C LEU A 24 -7.93 14.75 1.78
N ASN A 25 -7.19 14.06 0.92
CA ASN A 25 -6.57 14.64 -0.26
C ASN A 25 -6.89 13.80 -1.50
N PRO A 26 -8.17 13.66 -1.86
CA PRO A 26 -8.57 12.73 -2.92
C PRO A 26 -8.00 13.11 -4.29
N GLN A 27 -7.83 14.40 -4.58
CA GLN A 27 -7.31 14.83 -5.88
C GLN A 27 -5.87 14.38 -6.10
N PHE A 28 -5.06 14.39 -5.03
CA PHE A 28 -3.69 13.89 -5.12
C PHE A 28 -3.66 12.42 -5.52
N TYR A 29 -4.52 11.60 -4.90
CA TYR A 29 -4.56 10.17 -5.18
C TYR A 29 -5.21 9.85 -6.52
N ASP A 30 -6.16 10.67 -6.99
CA ASP A 30 -6.70 10.53 -8.35
C ASP A 30 -5.56 10.51 -9.38
N GLY A 31 -4.57 11.37 -9.19
CA GLY A 31 -3.43 11.46 -10.10
C GLY A 31 -2.42 10.32 -9.96
N LEU A 32 -2.54 9.49 -8.93
CA LEU A 32 -1.64 8.34 -8.73
C LEU A 32 -2.24 7.02 -9.22
N VAL A 33 -3.52 7.00 -9.58
CA VAL A 33 -4.14 5.81 -10.17
C VAL A 33 -3.69 5.71 -11.63
N PRO A 34 -3.22 4.52 -12.08
CA PRO A 34 -2.84 4.36 -13.48
C PRO A 34 -3.97 4.76 -14.43
N ASN A 35 -3.59 5.40 -15.53
CA ASN A 35 -4.55 6.03 -16.44
C ASN A 35 -5.52 5.02 -17.08
N PHE A 36 -5.13 3.75 -17.20
CA PHE A 36 -5.98 2.73 -17.79
C PHE A 36 -7.06 2.21 -16.85
N ILE A 37 -7.01 2.58 -15.57
CA ILE A 37 -7.99 2.12 -14.58
C ILE A 37 -9.16 3.12 -14.55
N PRO A 38 -10.41 2.65 -14.74
CA PRO A 38 -11.58 3.53 -14.69
C PRO A 38 -11.93 3.91 -13.26
N PHE A 39 -12.67 5.00 -13.10
CA PHE A 39 -13.19 5.48 -11.81
C PHE A 39 -12.07 5.64 -10.75
N PRO A 40 -11.04 6.45 -11.01
CA PRO A 40 -9.89 6.54 -10.12
C PRO A 40 -10.24 6.93 -8.68
N ARG A 41 -11.21 7.84 -8.50
CA ARG A 41 -11.64 8.25 -7.15
C ARG A 41 -12.16 7.07 -6.36
N LEU A 42 -13.05 6.28 -6.94
CA LEU A 42 -13.62 5.11 -6.29
C LEU A 42 -12.54 4.06 -5.99
N VAL A 43 -11.68 3.81 -6.98
CA VAL A 43 -10.63 2.79 -6.85
C VAL A 43 -9.67 3.12 -5.71
N HIS A 44 -9.13 4.36 -5.66
CA HIS A 44 -8.17 4.66 -4.60
C HIS A 44 -8.84 4.79 -3.23
N GLN A 45 -10.12 5.17 -3.16
CA GLN A 45 -10.82 5.20 -1.88
C GLN A 45 -11.07 3.79 -1.35
N ILE A 46 -11.35 2.82 -2.22
CA ILE A 46 -11.44 1.42 -1.82
C ILE A 46 -10.09 0.95 -1.27
N THR A 47 -8.98 1.27 -1.94
CA THR A 47 -7.66 0.91 -1.41
C THR A 47 -7.39 1.58 -0.07
N GLY A 48 -7.83 2.83 0.10
CA GLY A 48 -7.71 3.53 1.38
C GLY A 48 -8.45 2.84 2.51
N VAL A 49 -9.65 2.34 2.25
CA VAL A 49 -10.42 1.57 3.24
C VAL A 49 -9.67 0.30 3.64
N ILE A 50 -9.12 -0.42 2.66
CA ILE A 50 -8.35 -1.64 2.93
C ILE A 50 -7.10 -1.31 3.76
N GLU A 51 -6.43 -0.19 3.46
CA GLU A 51 -5.26 0.27 4.21
C GLU A 51 -5.57 0.65 5.65
N ILE A 52 -6.83 0.92 5.97
CA ILE A 52 -7.26 1.19 7.35
C ILE A 52 -7.67 -0.11 8.04
N ILE A 53 -8.47 -0.93 7.38
CA ILE A 53 -9.10 -2.09 8.01
C ILE A 53 -8.08 -3.20 8.26
N LEU A 54 -7.30 -3.58 7.26
CA LEU A 54 -6.35 -4.69 7.41
C LEU A 54 -5.29 -4.42 8.50
N PRO A 55 -4.66 -3.23 8.54
CA PRO A 55 -3.72 -2.96 9.62
C PRO A 55 -4.35 -3.00 11.02
N LEU A 56 -5.61 -2.58 11.17
CA LEU A 56 -6.27 -2.69 12.47
C LEU A 56 -6.35 -4.14 12.95
N PHE A 57 -6.59 -5.08 12.04
CA PHE A 57 -6.62 -6.50 12.40
C PHE A 57 -5.25 -7.05 12.79
N LEU A 58 -4.15 -6.35 12.46
CA LEU A 58 -2.82 -6.73 12.93
C LEU A 58 -2.68 -6.59 14.44
N LEU A 59 -3.53 -5.81 15.07
CA LEU A 59 -3.55 -5.61 16.52
C LEU A 59 -4.42 -6.65 17.24
N THR A 60 -4.97 -7.60 16.52
CA THR A 60 -5.89 -8.61 17.04
C THR A 60 -5.31 -10.00 16.93
N ARG A 61 -6.05 -10.99 17.40
CA ARG A 61 -5.69 -12.41 17.25
C ARG A 61 -5.61 -12.85 15.79
N PHE A 62 -6.19 -12.07 14.87
CA PHE A 62 -6.16 -12.36 13.44
C PHE A 62 -4.96 -11.77 12.72
N ARG A 63 -3.89 -11.43 13.47
CA ARG A 63 -2.70 -10.78 12.92
C ARG A 63 -2.12 -11.53 11.72
N LYS A 64 -1.99 -12.83 11.82
CA LYS A 64 -1.37 -13.65 10.79
C LYS A 64 -2.18 -13.62 9.50
N GLU A 65 -3.48 -13.78 9.61
CA GLU A 65 -4.38 -13.73 8.45
C GLU A 65 -4.40 -12.34 7.82
N ALA A 66 -4.45 -11.31 8.65
CA ALA A 66 -4.43 -9.93 8.18
C ALA A 66 -3.10 -9.59 7.47
N ALA A 67 -1.98 -10.05 8.01
CA ALA A 67 -0.67 -9.84 7.39
C ALA A 67 -0.58 -10.53 6.03
N LEU A 68 -1.10 -11.75 5.93
CA LEU A 68 -1.14 -12.46 4.66
C LEU A 68 -1.97 -11.71 3.63
N LEU A 69 -3.17 -11.28 4.01
CA LEU A 69 -4.04 -10.51 3.12
C LEU A 69 -3.38 -9.19 2.72
N MET A 70 -2.67 -8.56 3.65
CA MET A 70 -1.97 -7.32 3.36
C MET A 70 -0.84 -7.53 2.36
N MET A 71 -0.09 -8.64 2.45
CA MET A 71 0.93 -8.96 1.46
C MET A 71 0.34 -9.17 0.07
N VAL A 72 -0.78 -9.89 -0.02
CA VAL A 72 -1.48 -10.09 -1.29
C VAL A 72 -1.94 -8.76 -1.86
N PHE A 73 -2.54 -7.92 -1.02
CA PHE A 73 -3.01 -6.59 -1.41
C PHE A 73 -1.87 -5.74 -1.96
N LEU A 74 -0.72 -5.69 -1.27
CA LEU A 74 0.42 -4.89 -1.70
C LEU A 74 0.99 -5.39 -3.03
N VAL A 75 1.05 -6.70 -3.23
CA VAL A 75 1.52 -7.28 -4.50
C VAL A 75 0.56 -6.91 -5.64
N LEU A 76 -0.75 -7.02 -5.41
CA LEU A 76 -1.74 -6.69 -6.43
C LEU A 76 -1.70 -5.20 -6.79
N LEU A 77 -1.57 -4.33 -5.78
CA LEU A 77 -1.42 -2.90 -6.02
C LEU A 77 -0.20 -2.61 -6.88
N TYR A 78 0.92 -3.26 -6.57
CA TYR A 78 2.13 -3.00 -7.33
C TYR A 78 2.05 -3.54 -8.75
N GLY A 79 1.26 -4.57 -8.99
CA GLY A 79 1.08 -5.12 -10.33
C GLY A 79 0.65 -4.05 -11.33
N ALA A 80 -0.29 -3.19 -10.95
CA ALA A 80 -0.73 -2.09 -11.80
C ALA A 80 0.41 -1.07 -12.03
N ASN A 81 1.16 -0.75 -10.99
CA ASN A 81 2.29 0.18 -11.10
C ASN A 81 3.41 -0.40 -11.96
N LEU A 82 3.68 -1.69 -11.85
CA LEU A 82 4.68 -2.35 -12.68
C LEU A 82 4.27 -2.33 -14.16
N TYR A 83 2.98 -2.55 -14.44
CA TYR A 83 2.46 -2.48 -15.80
C TYR A 83 2.68 -1.09 -16.40
N VAL A 84 2.44 -0.04 -15.59
CA VAL A 84 2.67 1.34 -16.00
C VAL A 84 4.15 1.56 -16.34
N TRP A 85 5.05 1.04 -15.52
CA TRP A 85 6.49 1.19 -15.74
C TRP A 85 6.95 0.47 -17.00
N ILE A 86 6.56 -0.79 -17.15
CA ILE A 86 7.00 -1.62 -18.31
C ILE A 86 6.52 -1.01 -19.63
N ASN A 87 5.31 -0.45 -19.65
CA ASN A 87 4.71 0.09 -20.87
C ASN A 87 4.83 1.60 -21.00
N ASP A 88 5.58 2.24 -20.09
CA ASP A 88 5.81 3.70 -20.10
C ASP A 88 4.50 4.48 -20.21
N LEU A 89 3.55 4.16 -19.33
CA LEU A 89 2.24 4.79 -19.30
C LEU A 89 2.24 5.95 -18.29
N PRO A 90 1.36 6.95 -18.47
CA PRO A 90 1.25 8.04 -17.52
C PRO A 90 0.32 7.73 -16.36
N TYR A 91 0.52 8.46 -15.25
CA TYR A 91 -0.50 8.62 -14.21
C TYR A 91 -1.23 9.92 -14.51
N GLY A 92 -2.46 9.81 -15.04
CA GLY A 92 -3.14 10.97 -15.57
C GLY A 92 -2.35 11.56 -16.75
N ARG A 93 -1.78 12.75 -16.56
CA ARG A 93 -0.95 13.41 -17.58
C ARG A 93 0.54 13.35 -17.26
N THR A 94 0.92 12.71 -16.15
CA THR A 94 2.29 12.74 -15.65
C THR A 94 2.98 11.42 -15.94
N TYR A 95 4.13 11.50 -16.62
CA TYR A 95 5.01 10.35 -16.82
C TYR A 95 6.07 10.36 -15.74
N PHE A 96 6.22 9.24 -15.05
CA PHE A 96 7.28 9.09 -14.06
C PHE A 96 8.58 8.67 -14.73
N SER A 97 9.71 9.19 -14.22
CA SER A 97 11.01 8.75 -14.68
C SER A 97 11.32 7.33 -14.20
N ASN A 98 12.32 6.68 -14.83
CA ASN A 98 12.78 5.38 -14.37
C ASN A 98 13.24 5.42 -12.91
N GLN A 99 13.86 6.53 -12.49
CA GLN A 99 14.29 6.70 -11.10
C GLN A 99 13.10 6.73 -10.14
N GLN A 100 12.04 7.44 -10.51
CA GLN A 100 10.82 7.48 -9.70
C GLN A 100 10.15 6.11 -9.62
N HIS A 101 10.05 5.39 -10.73
CA HIS A 101 9.50 4.04 -10.75
C HIS A 101 10.34 3.09 -9.90
N PHE A 102 11.66 3.19 -10.01
CA PHE A 102 12.57 2.34 -9.23
C PHE A 102 12.44 2.61 -7.74
N PHE A 103 12.35 3.87 -7.34
CA PHE A 103 12.15 4.24 -5.94
C PHE A 103 10.85 3.67 -5.39
N ARG A 104 9.78 3.75 -6.18
CA ARG A 104 8.48 3.18 -5.79
C ARG A 104 8.55 1.66 -5.66
N PHE A 105 9.30 1.01 -6.54
CA PHE A 105 9.54 -0.43 -6.45
C PHE A 105 10.24 -0.79 -5.14
N LEU A 106 11.30 -0.06 -4.78
CA LEU A 106 12.03 -0.31 -3.54
C LEU A 106 11.13 -0.12 -2.30
N LEU A 107 10.31 0.93 -2.29
CA LEU A 107 9.37 1.15 -1.20
C LEU A 107 8.38 0.00 -1.08
N GLN A 108 7.88 -0.50 -2.20
CA GLN A 108 6.92 -1.58 -2.20
C GLN A 108 7.53 -2.87 -1.67
N VAL A 109 8.76 -3.18 -2.08
CA VAL A 109 9.49 -4.34 -1.55
C VAL A 109 9.67 -4.21 -0.05
N LEU A 110 10.02 -3.00 0.43
CA LEU A 110 10.18 -2.74 1.86
C LEU A 110 8.88 -3.00 2.62
N TYR A 111 7.75 -2.48 2.11
CA TYR A 111 6.46 -2.67 2.75
C TYR A 111 6.07 -4.15 2.82
N ILE A 112 6.29 -4.90 1.74
CA ILE A 112 6.00 -6.33 1.70
C ILE A 112 6.90 -7.09 2.68
N TYR A 113 8.18 -6.74 2.74
CA TYR A 113 9.12 -7.38 3.67
C TYR A 113 8.72 -7.12 5.13
N ILE A 114 8.38 -5.89 5.48
CA ILE A 114 7.93 -5.57 6.84
C ILE A 114 6.67 -6.35 7.18
N THR A 115 5.73 -6.45 6.24
CA THR A 115 4.51 -7.22 6.44
C THR A 115 4.82 -8.70 6.67
N TYR A 116 5.81 -9.25 5.96
CA TYR A 116 6.25 -10.62 6.17
C TYR A 116 6.84 -10.81 7.57
N VAL A 117 7.64 -9.86 8.05
CA VAL A 117 8.18 -9.91 9.42
C VAL A 117 7.04 -9.94 10.45
N ILE A 118 6.00 -9.13 10.22
CA ILE A 118 4.83 -9.11 11.09
C ILE A 118 4.09 -10.44 11.02
N TYR A 119 3.97 -11.02 9.82
CA TYR A 119 3.35 -12.33 9.62
C TYR A 119 4.05 -13.43 10.43
N LYS A 120 5.39 -13.36 10.54
CA LYS A 120 6.17 -14.37 11.26
C LYS A 120 6.21 -14.14 12.77
N TYR A 121 5.66 -13.04 13.24
CA TYR A 121 5.71 -12.70 14.66
C TYR A 121 4.66 -13.51 15.44
N ASP A 122 5.09 -14.26 16.46
CA ASP A 122 4.27 -15.23 17.18
C ASP A 122 3.70 -14.72 18.52
N LYS A 123 4.05 -13.52 18.94
CA LYS A 123 3.68 -13.03 20.29
C LYS A 123 2.46 -12.14 20.31
#